data_3c91740ccec7a7a0640164599e4aa493
#
_entry.id   3c91740ccec7a7a0640164599e4aa493
#
_cell.length_a   1.000
_cell.length_b   1.000
_cell.length_c   1.000
_cell.angle_alpha   90.00
_cell.angle_beta   90.00
_cell.angle_gamma   90.00
#
_symmetry.space_group_name_H-M   'P 1'
#
loop_
_entity.id
_entity.type
_entity.pdbx_description
1 polymer ?
#
loop_
_entity_poly.entity_id
_entity_poly.type
_entity_poly.pdbx_seq_one_letter_code
_entity_poly.pdbx_strand_id
1 'polypeptide(L)'
;MSLKWCDSLGDSLMPSLCVRQENREAKIARVNMKAVASPQAQKTPTIAKIPVRWARTGIFVAYTAAGCWIALGLESIIRPEQENYRDWLWLAPFLLTMLTFYFVHMVQSGVGQNMERAGFYFVMVASVLALTGNLGVSLEQRTLATLGFPWGAVLWTVGLMGFGLGTWQAKVLPRYVALTLILLEPLSILTGVLLAPVSPLHPRGGYSAGVEKGLCLALIGMGLRAIMTRDKDDA
;
A
#
# COMPACT_ATOMS: atom_id res chain seq x y z
N MET A 1 1.13 16.70 40.82
CA MET A 1 0.57 16.23 42.13
C MET A 1 1.67 15.59 42.95
N SER A 2 2.70 16.33 43.40
CA SER A 2 3.83 15.76 44.16
C SER A 2 4.59 16.80 45.02
N LEU A 3 3.88 17.74 45.66
CA LEU A 3 4.50 18.79 46.50
C LEU A 3 3.93 18.86 47.91
N LYS A 4 3.33 17.80 48.43
CA LYS A 4 2.72 17.77 49.76
C LYS A 4 3.33 16.79 50.78
N TRP A 5 4.52 16.21 50.49
CA TRP A 5 5.13 15.21 51.39
C TRP A 5 6.33 15.73 52.20
N CYS A 6 6.82 16.96 51.95
CA CYS A 6 7.96 17.49 52.71
C CYS A 6 7.62 18.20 54.03
N ASP A 7 6.38 18.55 54.28
CA ASP A 7 6.02 19.35 55.47
C ASP A 7 5.68 18.54 56.75
N SER A 8 5.83 17.21 56.72
CA SER A 8 5.38 16.35 57.84
C SER A 8 6.50 15.60 58.57
N LEU A 9 7.74 15.78 58.25
CA LEU A 9 8.84 15.10 58.93
C LEU A 9 9.80 16.13 59.54
N GLY A 10 9.77 16.16 60.87
CA GLY A 10 10.45 17.13 61.76
C GLY A 10 11.91 17.43 61.45
N ASP A 11 12.28 18.67 61.79
CA ASP A 11 13.48 19.45 61.56
C ASP A 11 14.84 18.88 62.01
N SER A 12 15.10 17.58 62.03
CA SER A 12 16.33 17.11 62.68
C SER A 12 17.28 16.23 61.88
N LEU A 13 16.93 15.76 60.73
CA LEU A 13 17.84 14.82 60.02
C LEU A 13 17.67 14.78 58.50
N MET A 14 17.81 15.81 57.70
CA MET A 14 18.22 15.69 56.30
C MET A 14 18.20 16.96 55.44
N PRO A 15 19.08 17.96 55.66
CA PRO A 15 19.23 19.05 54.68
C PRO A 15 19.88 18.59 53.36
N SER A 16 20.66 17.50 53.38
CA SER A 16 21.46 17.06 52.23
C SER A 16 20.69 16.28 51.19
N LEU A 17 19.57 15.66 51.53
CA LEU A 17 18.75 14.89 50.56
C LEU A 17 17.79 15.77 49.75
N CYS A 18 17.18 16.78 50.35
CA CYS A 18 16.33 17.76 49.67
C CYS A 18 17.13 18.57 48.61
N VAL A 19 18.30 19.07 48.94
CA VAL A 19 19.16 19.81 48.00
C VAL A 19 19.60 18.94 46.84
N ARG A 20 19.81 17.65 47.03
CA ARG A 20 20.18 16.71 46.00
C ARG A 20 19.05 16.39 45.03
N GLN A 21 17.81 16.38 45.51
CA GLN A 21 16.63 16.13 44.70
C GLN A 21 16.26 17.33 43.83
N GLU A 22 16.32 18.54 44.42
CA GLU A 22 16.08 19.79 43.70
C GLU A 22 17.09 20.02 42.55
N ASN A 23 18.35 19.70 42.77
CA ASN A 23 19.37 19.71 41.72
C ASN A 23 19.17 18.66 40.62
N ARG A 24 18.56 17.50 40.95
CA ARG A 24 18.22 16.48 39.96
C ARG A 24 17.07 16.92 39.07
N GLU A 25 16.02 17.49 39.67
CA GLU A 25 14.86 17.99 38.94
C GLU A 25 15.19 19.18 38.03
N ALA A 26 16.01 20.11 38.53
CA ALA A 26 16.54 21.23 37.74
C ALA A 26 17.42 20.76 36.56
N LYS A 27 18.16 19.67 36.73
CA LYS A 27 19.00 19.10 35.67
C LYS A 27 18.15 18.38 34.61
N ILE A 28 17.09 17.68 35.03
CA ILE A 28 16.11 17.02 34.14
C ILE A 28 15.31 18.07 33.36
N ALA A 29 14.87 19.14 34.04
CA ALA A 29 14.16 20.24 33.39
C ALA A 29 15.02 20.95 32.33
N ARG A 30 16.35 21.18 32.60
CA ARG A 30 17.27 21.74 31.61
C ARG A 30 17.58 20.83 30.45
N VAL A 31 17.62 19.52 30.64
CA VAL A 31 17.80 18.54 29.56
C VAL A 31 16.55 18.51 28.68
N ASN A 32 15.35 18.53 29.28
CA ASN A 32 14.09 18.56 28.54
C ASN A 32 13.87 19.88 27.80
N MET A 33 14.27 21.04 28.37
CA MET A 33 14.21 22.32 27.67
C MET A 33 15.20 22.40 26.50
N LYS A 34 16.40 21.80 26.59
CA LYS A 34 17.31 21.70 25.46
C LYS A 34 16.81 20.76 24.36
N ALA A 35 16.09 19.71 24.71
CA ALA A 35 15.45 18.81 23.75
C ALA A 35 14.26 19.46 23.01
N VAL A 36 13.54 20.38 23.69
CA VAL A 36 12.42 21.13 23.10
C VAL A 36 12.92 22.36 22.30
N ALA A 37 14.07 22.93 22.67
CA ALA A 37 14.63 24.13 22.03
C ALA A 37 15.55 23.86 20.83
N SER A 38 15.73 22.62 20.43
CA SER A 38 16.25 22.27 19.12
C SER A 38 15.05 22.06 18.18
N PRO A 39 14.59 23.09 17.43
CA PRO A 39 13.87 22.80 16.23
C PRO A 39 14.92 22.08 15.37
N GLN A 40 14.93 20.76 15.38
CA GLN A 40 15.45 20.04 14.24
C GLN A 40 14.72 20.69 13.05
N ALA A 41 15.44 21.59 12.38
CA ALA A 41 15.02 22.09 11.08
C ALA A 41 14.69 20.82 10.32
N GLN A 42 13.40 20.52 10.28
CA GLN A 42 12.86 19.38 9.58
C GLN A 42 13.31 19.63 8.16
N LYS A 43 14.47 19.05 7.77
CA LYS A 43 14.99 19.15 6.41
C LYS A 43 13.80 18.75 5.56
N THR A 44 13.19 19.77 4.97
CA THR A 44 12.13 19.57 3.98
C THR A 44 12.72 18.51 3.06
N PRO A 45 12.14 17.32 2.97
CA PRO A 45 12.72 16.26 2.15
C PRO A 45 12.86 16.87 0.77
N THR A 46 14.11 17.03 0.31
CA THR A 46 14.39 17.47 -1.05
C THR A 46 13.70 16.40 -1.89
N ILE A 47 12.55 16.73 -2.45
CA ILE A 47 11.78 15.83 -3.30
C ILE A 47 12.75 15.46 -4.41
N ALA A 48 13.30 14.26 -4.33
CA ALA A 48 14.19 13.77 -5.36
C ALA A 48 13.42 13.92 -6.66
N LYS A 49 13.96 14.68 -7.64
CA LYS A 49 13.29 14.96 -8.91
C LYS A 49 12.78 13.64 -9.47
N ILE A 50 11.47 13.45 -9.41
CA ILE A 50 10.81 12.23 -9.88
C ILE A 50 11.17 12.12 -11.36
N PRO A 51 11.78 11.02 -11.82
CA PRO A 51 12.08 10.89 -13.24
C PRO A 51 10.75 10.87 -14.02
N VAL A 52 10.39 12.00 -14.63
CA VAL A 52 9.13 12.23 -15.37
C VAL A 52 8.82 11.10 -16.34
N ARG A 53 9.87 10.49 -16.91
CA ARG A 53 9.72 9.33 -17.80
C ARG A 53 9.03 8.14 -17.11
N TRP A 54 9.37 7.84 -15.85
CA TRP A 54 8.79 6.72 -15.11
C TRP A 54 7.31 6.95 -14.81
N ALA A 55 6.95 8.18 -14.41
CA ALA A 55 5.56 8.53 -14.19
C ALA A 55 4.74 8.41 -15.48
N ARG A 56 5.25 8.90 -16.63
CA ARG A 56 4.58 8.79 -17.94
C ARG A 56 4.35 7.34 -18.36
N THR A 57 5.37 6.50 -18.26
CA THR A 57 5.24 5.07 -18.56
C THR A 57 4.27 4.39 -17.61
N GLY A 58 4.34 4.70 -16.31
CA GLY A 58 3.42 4.19 -15.29
C GLY A 58 1.96 4.55 -15.55
N ILE A 59 1.67 5.77 -16.03
CA ILE A 59 0.32 6.21 -16.43
C ILE A 59 -0.20 5.33 -17.58
N PHE A 60 0.62 5.17 -18.62
CA PHE A 60 0.22 4.35 -19.77
C PHE A 60 -0.06 2.91 -19.37
N VAL A 61 0.84 2.30 -18.59
CA VAL A 61 0.68 0.93 -18.10
C VAL A 61 -0.56 0.78 -17.22
N ALA A 62 -0.82 1.73 -16.31
CA ALA A 62 -1.98 1.70 -15.43
C ALA A 62 -3.30 1.76 -16.21
N TYR A 63 -3.42 2.65 -17.20
CA TYR A 63 -4.64 2.72 -18.02
C TYR A 63 -4.80 1.50 -18.95
N THR A 64 -3.70 0.96 -19.48
CA THR A 64 -3.76 -0.28 -20.27
C THR A 64 -4.21 -1.45 -19.39
N ALA A 65 -3.65 -1.59 -18.20
CA ALA A 65 -4.07 -2.59 -17.22
C ALA A 65 -5.56 -2.44 -16.87
N ALA A 66 -5.99 -1.19 -16.62
CA ALA A 66 -7.39 -0.87 -16.33
C ALA A 66 -8.32 -1.32 -17.47
N GLY A 67 -8.00 -0.96 -18.72
CA GLY A 67 -8.78 -1.37 -19.89
C GLY A 67 -8.86 -2.89 -20.06
N CYS A 68 -7.75 -3.58 -19.91
CA CYS A 68 -7.70 -5.04 -19.99
C CYS A 68 -8.54 -5.71 -18.88
N TRP A 69 -8.46 -5.23 -17.64
CA TRP A 69 -9.25 -5.75 -16.53
C TRP A 69 -10.76 -5.51 -16.75
N ILE A 70 -11.15 -4.29 -17.17
CA ILE A 70 -12.56 -3.96 -17.45
C ILE A 70 -13.07 -4.84 -18.57
N ALA A 71 -12.32 -5.02 -19.65
CA ALA A 71 -12.72 -5.86 -20.78
C ALA A 71 -12.92 -7.31 -20.35
N LEU A 72 -11.97 -7.88 -19.59
CA LEU A 72 -12.09 -9.26 -19.09
C LEU A 72 -13.26 -9.40 -18.10
N GLY A 73 -13.46 -8.41 -17.21
CA GLY A 73 -14.57 -8.43 -16.26
C GLY A 73 -15.93 -8.33 -16.93
N LEU A 74 -16.09 -7.44 -17.90
CA LEU A 74 -17.34 -7.30 -18.66
C LEU A 74 -17.63 -8.54 -19.50
N GLU A 75 -16.61 -9.10 -20.16
CA GLU A 75 -16.74 -10.34 -20.91
C GLU A 75 -17.23 -11.48 -20.02
N SER A 76 -16.68 -11.60 -18.81
CA SER A 76 -17.08 -12.61 -17.84
C SER A 76 -18.52 -12.44 -17.32
N ILE A 77 -19.05 -11.22 -17.29
CA ILE A 77 -20.46 -10.93 -16.92
C ILE A 77 -21.40 -11.24 -18.09
N ILE A 78 -21.00 -10.87 -19.31
CA ILE A 78 -21.84 -11.07 -20.51
C ILE A 78 -21.90 -12.55 -20.89
N ARG A 79 -20.83 -13.30 -20.69
CA ARG A 79 -20.72 -14.74 -20.96
C ARG A 79 -20.37 -15.47 -19.66
N PRO A 80 -21.36 -15.78 -18.81
CA PRO A 80 -21.13 -16.37 -17.49
C PRO A 80 -20.63 -17.82 -17.53
N GLU A 81 -20.55 -18.44 -18.68
CA GLU A 81 -20.03 -19.79 -18.86
C GLU A 81 -18.56 -19.90 -18.50
N GLN A 82 -18.13 -21.08 -18.09
CA GLN A 82 -16.72 -21.36 -17.79
C GLN A 82 -15.92 -21.45 -19.08
N GLU A 83 -14.89 -20.62 -19.20
CA GLU A 83 -14.06 -20.55 -20.39
C GLU A 83 -12.57 -20.57 -20.01
N ASN A 84 -11.89 -21.66 -20.35
CA ASN A 84 -10.47 -21.87 -20.02
C ASN A 84 -9.53 -20.80 -20.60
N TYR A 85 -9.91 -20.15 -21.72
CA TYR A 85 -9.09 -19.08 -22.30
C TYR A 85 -8.95 -17.86 -21.38
N ARG A 86 -9.89 -17.64 -20.46
CA ARG A 86 -9.85 -16.52 -19.51
C ARG A 86 -8.67 -16.61 -18.56
N ASP A 87 -8.30 -17.82 -18.17
CA ASP A 87 -7.16 -18.06 -17.29
C ASP A 87 -5.84 -17.66 -17.98
N TRP A 88 -5.79 -17.75 -19.30
CA TRP A 88 -4.66 -17.25 -20.09
C TRP A 88 -4.75 -15.74 -20.32
N LEU A 89 -5.93 -15.21 -20.65
CA LEU A 89 -6.14 -13.78 -20.84
C LEU A 89 -5.88 -12.98 -19.56
N TRP A 90 -6.16 -13.57 -18.39
CA TRP A 90 -5.90 -12.98 -17.09
C TRP A 90 -4.43 -12.60 -16.87
N LEU A 91 -3.49 -13.31 -17.47
CA LEU A 91 -2.05 -13.04 -17.33
C LEU A 91 -1.69 -11.63 -17.78
N ALA A 92 -2.25 -11.15 -18.88
CA ALA A 92 -1.92 -9.84 -19.43
C ALA A 92 -2.29 -8.68 -18.47
N PRO A 93 -3.54 -8.51 -18.02
CA PRO A 93 -3.89 -7.46 -17.08
C PRO A 93 -3.21 -7.65 -15.72
N PHE A 94 -2.93 -8.88 -15.28
CA PHE A 94 -2.23 -9.13 -14.03
C PHE A 94 -0.77 -8.67 -14.07
N LEU A 95 -0.03 -9.00 -15.13
CA LEU A 95 1.35 -8.55 -15.31
C LEU A 95 1.43 -7.02 -15.44
N LEU A 96 0.48 -6.40 -16.15
CA LEU A 96 0.38 -4.95 -16.23
C LEU A 96 0.07 -4.31 -14.87
N THR A 97 -0.69 -4.98 -14.02
CA THR A 97 -0.94 -4.54 -12.64
C THR A 97 0.34 -4.57 -11.82
N MET A 98 1.14 -5.63 -11.90
CA MET A 98 2.44 -5.71 -11.26
C MET A 98 3.38 -4.59 -11.73
N LEU A 99 3.42 -4.31 -13.03
CA LEU A 99 4.18 -3.19 -13.59
C LEU A 99 3.64 -1.85 -13.08
N THR A 100 2.34 -1.68 -12.94
CA THR A 100 1.75 -0.47 -12.36
C THR A 100 2.25 -0.25 -10.93
N PHE A 101 2.24 -1.28 -10.09
CA PHE A 101 2.76 -1.20 -8.72
C PHE A 101 4.27 -0.93 -8.69
N TYR A 102 5.02 -1.51 -9.62
CA TYR A 102 6.44 -1.19 -9.77
C TYR A 102 6.66 0.30 -10.05
N PHE A 103 5.89 0.92 -10.96
CA PHE A 103 5.99 2.34 -11.24
C PHE A 103 5.54 3.22 -10.07
N VAL A 104 4.52 2.82 -9.33
CA VAL A 104 4.12 3.47 -8.07
C VAL A 104 5.25 3.44 -7.06
N HIS A 105 5.93 2.29 -6.90
CA HIS A 105 7.09 2.13 -6.03
C HIS A 105 8.26 3.03 -6.49
N MET A 106 8.59 3.02 -7.80
CA MET A 106 9.69 3.80 -8.35
C MET A 106 9.52 5.31 -8.16
N VAL A 107 8.28 5.80 -8.27
CA VAL A 107 7.94 7.21 -8.02
C VAL A 107 8.15 7.60 -6.55
N GLN A 108 8.04 6.64 -5.62
CA GLN A 108 8.19 6.86 -4.18
C GLN A 108 9.58 6.49 -3.66
N SER A 109 10.43 5.86 -4.45
CA SER A 109 11.70 5.24 -4.01
C SER A 109 12.68 6.21 -3.31
N GLY A 110 12.63 7.51 -3.64
CA GLY A 110 13.47 8.55 -3.01
C GLY A 110 13.01 8.99 -1.62
N VAL A 111 11.74 8.77 -1.28
CA VAL A 111 11.12 9.18 -0.01
C VAL A 111 10.69 7.93 0.79
N GLY A 112 10.86 6.76 0.19
CA GLY A 112 10.29 5.49 0.62
C GLY A 112 10.55 5.16 2.08
N GLN A 113 9.46 4.99 2.81
CA GLN A 113 9.47 4.45 4.15
C GLN A 113 9.61 2.93 4.08
N ASN A 114 10.18 2.32 5.12
CA ASN A 114 10.37 0.87 5.19
C ASN A 114 9.08 0.09 4.95
N MET A 115 7.94 0.65 5.38
CA MET A 115 6.62 0.03 5.23
C MET A 115 6.17 -0.05 3.76
N GLU A 116 6.39 1.02 2.98
CA GLU A 116 6.10 1.04 1.55
C GLU A 116 6.91 -0.02 0.81
N ARG A 117 8.23 -0.07 1.06
CA ARG A 117 9.12 -1.05 0.45
C ARG A 117 8.76 -2.47 0.84
N ALA A 118 8.55 -2.74 2.12
CA ALA A 118 8.15 -4.05 2.60
C ALA A 118 6.83 -4.50 1.98
N GLY A 119 5.81 -3.62 1.95
CA GLY A 119 4.53 -3.89 1.32
C GLY A 119 4.66 -4.18 -0.17
N PHE A 120 5.46 -3.38 -0.90
CA PHE A 120 5.73 -3.61 -2.31
C PHE A 120 6.36 -4.98 -2.58
N TYR A 121 7.45 -5.33 -1.88
CA TYR A 121 8.09 -6.64 -2.06
C TYR A 121 7.16 -7.79 -1.69
N PHE A 122 6.34 -7.60 -0.66
CA PHE A 122 5.37 -8.61 -0.24
C PHE A 122 4.30 -8.84 -1.32
N VAL A 123 3.79 -7.77 -1.94
CA VAL A 123 2.89 -7.85 -3.11
C VAL A 123 3.57 -8.57 -4.27
N MET A 124 4.84 -8.29 -4.56
CA MET A 124 5.55 -8.95 -5.65
C MET A 124 5.70 -10.46 -5.42
N VAL A 125 6.05 -10.87 -4.20
CA VAL A 125 6.11 -12.30 -3.83
C VAL A 125 4.73 -12.95 -3.94
N ALA A 126 3.69 -12.31 -3.39
CA ALA A 126 2.32 -12.78 -3.50
C ALA A 126 1.85 -12.90 -4.96
N SER A 127 2.32 -11.98 -5.83
CA SER A 127 2.04 -12.03 -7.27
C SER A 127 2.63 -13.27 -7.94
N VAL A 128 3.85 -13.65 -7.57
CA VAL A 128 4.48 -14.87 -8.08
C VAL A 128 3.67 -16.10 -7.64
N LEU A 129 3.20 -16.13 -6.39
CA LEU A 129 2.34 -17.22 -5.90
C LEU A 129 1.00 -17.26 -6.65
N ALA A 130 0.38 -16.09 -6.90
CA ALA A 130 -0.85 -16.00 -7.67
C ALA A 130 -0.67 -16.49 -9.11
N LEU A 131 0.43 -16.10 -9.78
CA LEU A 131 0.79 -16.60 -11.12
C LEU A 131 0.98 -18.12 -11.13
N THR A 132 1.73 -18.65 -10.15
CA THR A 132 1.96 -20.09 -10.01
C THR A 132 0.63 -20.84 -9.78
N GLY A 133 -0.24 -20.27 -8.95
CA GLY A 133 -1.56 -20.83 -8.69
C GLY A 133 -2.46 -20.83 -9.93
N ASN A 134 -2.47 -19.75 -10.70
CA ASN A 134 -3.24 -19.67 -11.94
C ASN A 134 -2.73 -20.68 -12.99
N LEU A 135 -1.42 -20.84 -13.11
CA LEU A 135 -0.83 -21.91 -13.93
C LEU A 135 -1.26 -23.29 -13.44
N GLY A 136 -1.32 -23.49 -12.11
CA GLY A 136 -1.83 -24.72 -11.50
C GLY A 136 -3.28 -25.03 -11.89
N VAL A 137 -4.14 -24.01 -11.94
CA VAL A 137 -5.52 -24.14 -12.42
C VAL A 137 -5.54 -24.54 -13.89
N SER A 138 -4.79 -23.83 -14.74
CA SER A 138 -4.72 -24.08 -16.20
C SER A 138 -4.15 -25.45 -16.54
N LEU A 139 -3.28 -25.99 -15.69
CA LEU A 139 -2.65 -27.31 -15.85
C LEU A 139 -3.37 -28.41 -15.03
N GLU A 140 -4.50 -28.12 -14.42
CA GLU A 140 -5.29 -29.03 -13.56
C GLU A 140 -4.50 -29.61 -12.38
N GLN A 141 -3.45 -28.90 -11.93
CA GLN A 141 -2.60 -29.31 -10.81
C GLN A 141 -3.08 -28.69 -9.48
N ARG A 142 -3.85 -29.43 -8.71
CA ARG A 142 -4.46 -28.96 -7.44
C ARG A 142 -3.45 -28.35 -6.47
N THR A 143 -2.29 -28.99 -6.30
CA THR A 143 -1.27 -28.50 -5.36
C THR A 143 -0.76 -27.11 -5.72
N LEU A 144 -0.54 -26.84 -7.01
CA LEU A 144 -0.14 -25.52 -7.48
C LEU A 144 -1.29 -24.51 -7.39
N ALA A 145 -2.52 -24.95 -7.71
CA ALA A 145 -3.72 -24.10 -7.64
C ALA A 145 -3.95 -23.52 -6.24
N THR A 146 -3.68 -24.31 -5.18
CA THR A 146 -3.82 -23.84 -3.79
C THR A 146 -2.80 -22.74 -3.40
N LEU A 147 -1.68 -22.60 -4.10
CA LEU A 147 -0.75 -21.49 -3.89
C LEU A 147 -1.37 -20.16 -4.34
N GLY A 148 -2.17 -20.16 -5.41
CA GLY A 148 -2.87 -18.96 -5.86
C GLY A 148 -4.07 -18.62 -4.99
N PHE A 149 -4.92 -19.62 -4.70
CA PHE A 149 -6.10 -19.43 -3.88
C PHE A 149 -6.27 -20.58 -2.87
N PRO A 150 -6.37 -20.30 -1.55
CA PRO A 150 -6.57 -18.97 -0.96
C PRO A 150 -5.27 -18.22 -0.60
N TRP A 151 -4.12 -18.87 -0.58
CA TRP A 151 -2.90 -18.31 0.02
C TRP A 151 -2.37 -17.08 -0.71
N GLY A 152 -2.28 -17.14 -2.04
CA GLY A 152 -1.85 -16.01 -2.85
C GLY A 152 -2.75 -14.79 -2.65
N ALA A 153 -4.08 -14.98 -2.60
CA ALA A 153 -5.04 -13.90 -2.40
C ALA A 153 -4.90 -13.24 -1.02
N VAL A 154 -4.72 -14.03 0.05
CA VAL A 154 -4.51 -13.50 1.41
C VAL A 154 -3.21 -12.70 1.49
N LEU A 155 -2.11 -13.26 0.97
CA LEU A 155 -0.81 -12.58 0.97
C LEU A 155 -0.84 -11.33 0.10
N TRP A 156 -1.52 -11.36 -1.03
CA TRP A 156 -1.73 -10.20 -1.89
C TRP A 156 -2.47 -9.09 -1.16
N THR A 157 -3.56 -9.41 -0.46
CA THR A 157 -4.34 -8.45 0.32
C THR A 157 -3.49 -7.79 1.39
N VAL A 158 -2.76 -8.58 2.20
CA VAL A 158 -1.88 -8.06 3.26
C VAL A 158 -0.76 -7.19 2.67
N GLY A 159 -0.16 -7.62 1.56
CA GLY A 159 0.86 -6.87 0.87
C GLY A 159 0.35 -5.52 0.35
N LEU A 160 -0.83 -5.50 -0.29
CA LEU A 160 -1.46 -4.27 -0.78
C LEU A 160 -1.84 -3.31 0.35
N MET A 161 -2.33 -3.81 1.48
CA MET A 161 -2.58 -2.99 2.66
C MET A 161 -1.29 -2.35 3.17
N GLY A 162 -0.20 -3.11 3.30
CA GLY A 162 1.11 -2.59 3.70
C GLY A 162 1.66 -1.57 2.70
N PHE A 163 1.57 -1.87 1.41
CA PHE A 163 2.00 -0.96 0.33
C PHE A 163 1.19 0.33 0.32
N GLY A 164 -0.14 0.23 0.42
CA GLY A 164 -1.02 1.40 0.47
C GLY A 164 -0.81 2.26 1.72
N LEU A 165 -0.67 1.66 2.91
CA LEU A 165 -0.36 2.38 4.15
C LEU A 165 1.00 3.09 4.05
N GLY A 166 2.01 2.43 3.49
CA GLY A 166 3.31 3.04 3.23
C GLY A 166 3.23 4.20 2.23
N THR A 167 2.43 4.05 1.17
CA THR A 167 2.12 5.13 0.21
C THR A 167 1.42 6.31 0.87
N TRP A 168 0.49 6.04 1.78
CA TRP A 168 -0.18 7.09 2.59
C TRP A 168 0.82 7.88 3.44
N GLN A 169 1.76 7.18 4.06
CA GLN A 169 2.78 7.80 4.91
C GLN A 169 3.81 8.58 4.10
N ALA A 170 4.18 8.11 2.91
CA ALA A 170 5.15 8.75 2.03
C ALA A 170 4.68 10.12 1.51
N LYS A 171 3.35 10.35 1.39
CA LYS A 171 2.72 11.60 0.95
C LYS A 171 3.20 12.11 -0.42
N VAL A 172 3.79 11.25 -1.24
CA VAL A 172 4.23 11.57 -2.60
C VAL A 172 3.04 11.58 -3.55
N LEU A 173 2.21 10.54 -3.44
CA LEU A 173 1.00 10.36 -4.23
C LEU A 173 -0.23 10.94 -3.52
N PRO A 174 -1.27 11.33 -4.27
CA PRO A 174 -2.54 11.71 -3.67
C PRO A 174 -3.10 10.60 -2.76
N ARG A 175 -3.76 10.98 -1.67
CA ARG A 175 -4.28 10.03 -0.66
C ARG A 175 -5.23 8.97 -1.23
N TYR A 176 -5.99 9.33 -2.27
CA TYR A 176 -6.90 8.37 -2.89
C TYR A 176 -6.16 7.20 -3.55
N VAL A 177 -4.92 7.39 -4.02
CA VAL A 177 -4.10 6.28 -4.55
C VAL A 177 -3.76 5.27 -3.45
N ALA A 178 -3.37 5.77 -2.27
CA ALA A 178 -3.11 4.92 -1.12
C ALA A 178 -4.36 4.14 -0.68
N LEU A 179 -5.52 4.81 -0.62
CA LEU A 179 -6.80 4.17 -0.33
C LEU A 179 -7.16 3.12 -1.38
N THR A 180 -6.95 3.44 -2.65
CA THR A 180 -7.19 2.52 -3.76
C THR A 180 -6.34 1.25 -3.63
N LEU A 181 -5.04 1.39 -3.28
CA LEU A 181 -4.17 0.23 -3.03
C LEU A 181 -4.66 -0.63 -1.86
N ILE A 182 -5.09 0.00 -0.74
CA ILE A 182 -5.61 -0.71 0.44
C ILE A 182 -6.89 -1.47 0.10
N LEU A 183 -7.77 -0.86 -0.68
CA LEU A 183 -9.13 -1.36 -0.93
C LEU A 183 -9.22 -2.27 -2.17
N LEU A 184 -8.21 -2.28 -3.05
CA LEU A 184 -8.24 -2.99 -4.33
C LEU A 184 -8.67 -4.45 -4.17
N GLU A 185 -8.01 -5.21 -3.33
CA GLU A 185 -8.35 -6.63 -3.17
C GLU A 185 -9.61 -6.86 -2.31
N PRO A 186 -9.82 -6.17 -1.17
CA PRO A 186 -11.07 -6.26 -0.43
C PRO A 186 -12.31 -5.94 -1.28
N LEU A 187 -12.26 -4.90 -2.11
CA LEU A 187 -13.35 -4.57 -3.02
C LEU A 187 -13.52 -5.62 -4.11
N SER A 188 -12.41 -6.15 -4.64
CA SER A 188 -12.43 -7.21 -5.62
C SER A 188 -13.11 -8.48 -5.08
N ILE A 189 -12.79 -8.88 -3.85
CA ILE A 189 -13.42 -10.01 -3.18
C ILE A 189 -14.93 -9.73 -2.98
N LEU A 190 -15.27 -8.54 -2.49
CA LEU A 190 -16.66 -8.14 -2.28
C LEU A 190 -17.46 -8.15 -3.59
N THR A 191 -16.91 -7.52 -4.63
CA THR A 191 -17.54 -7.49 -5.97
C THR A 191 -17.71 -8.90 -6.53
N GLY A 192 -16.69 -9.74 -6.41
CA GLY A 192 -16.76 -11.14 -6.84
C GLY A 192 -17.84 -11.92 -6.10
N VAL A 193 -17.97 -11.76 -4.80
CA VAL A 193 -19.02 -12.43 -4.00
C VAL A 193 -20.40 -11.93 -4.39
N LEU A 194 -20.59 -10.62 -4.56
CA LEU A 194 -21.87 -10.03 -4.94
C LEU A 194 -22.33 -10.46 -6.35
N LEU A 195 -21.38 -10.61 -7.28
CA LEU A 195 -21.66 -10.99 -8.65
C LEU A 195 -21.63 -12.52 -8.87
N ALA A 196 -21.29 -13.31 -7.87
CA ALA A 196 -21.23 -14.77 -7.95
C ALA A 196 -22.51 -15.45 -8.50
N PRO A 197 -23.75 -14.94 -8.24
CA PRO A 197 -24.97 -15.50 -8.84
C PRO A 197 -25.06 -15.30 -10.35
N VAL A 198 -24.39 -14.26 -10.89
CA VAL A 198 -24.43 -13.91 -12.32
C VAL A 198 -23.19 -14.43 -13.04
N SER A 199 -22.04 -14.35 -12.39
CA SER A 199 -20.74 -14.77 -12.93
C SER A 199 -19.99 -15.58 -11.87
N PRO A 200 -19.73 -16.88 -12.09
CA PRO A 200 -19.05 -17.73 -11.12
C PRO A 200 -17.66 -17.18 -10.80
N LEU A 201 -17.26 -17.32 -9.52
CA LEU A 201 -15.94 -16.89 -9.06
C LEU A 201 -14.84 -17.81 -9.59
N HIS A 202 -13.63 -17.23 -9.74
CA HIS A 202 -12.40 -18.01 -9.90
C HIS A 202 -12.27 -19.08 -8.78
N PRO A 203 -11.86 -20.33 -9.06
CA PRO A 203 -11.13 -20.79 -10.25
C PRO A 203 -11.99 -21.27 -11.43
N ARG A 204 -13.26 -20.97 -11.44
CA ARG A 204 -14.17 -21.39 -12.52
C ARG A 204 -14.24 -20.40 -13.71
N GLY A 205 -13.21 -19.54 -13.87
CA GLY A 205 -13.12 -18.60 -14.98
C GLY A 205 -13.98 -17.34 -14.85
N GLY A 206 -14.54 -17.08 -13.67
CA GLY A 206 -15.29 -15.86 -13.38
C GLY A 206 -14.35 -14.72 -12.97
N TYR A 207 -14.25 -13.70 -13.82
CA TYR A 207 -13.40 -12.53 -13.59
C TYR A 207 -14.21 -11.23 -13.47
N SER A 208 -15.45 -11.32 -13.01
CA SER A 208 -16.37 -10.17 -12.86
C SER A 208 -15.79 -9.02 -12.02
N ALA A 209 -14.99 -9.35 -10.99
CA ALA A 209 -14.24 -8.38 -10.20
C ALA A 209 -13.17 -7.61 -11.01
N GLY A 210 -12.90 -7.99 -12.26
CA GLY A 210 -12.02 -7.26 -13.15
C GLY A 210 -12.48 -5.83 -13.43
N VAL A 211 -13.80 -5.59 -13.46
CA VAL A 211 -14.34 -4.23 -13.66
C VAL A 211 -13.89 -3.30 -12.52
N GLU A 212 -14.02 -3.73 -11.29
CA GLU A 212 -13.61 -2.97 -10.10
C GLU A 212 -12.08 -2.80 -10.08
N LYS A 213 -11.30 -3.87 -10.31
CA LYS A 213 -9.83 -3.79 -10.39
C LYS A 213 -9.38 -2.78 -11.44
N GLY A 214 -10.04 -2.78 -12.60
CA GLY A 214 -9.75 -1.82 -13.66
C GLY A 214 -10.03 -0.38 -13.23
N LEU A 215 -11.14 -0.11 -12.56
CA LEU A 215 -11.43 1.23 -12.01
C LEU A 215 -10.38 1.68 -10.98
N CYS A 216 -9.98 0.79 -10.10
CA CYS A 216 -8.90 1.06 -9.14
C CYS A 216 -7.58 1.42 -9.84
N LEU A 217 -7.18 0.67 -10.86
CA LEU A 217 -5.97 0.95 -11.64
C LEU A 217 -6.06 2.27 -12.42
N ALA A 218 -7.24 2.62 -12.94
CA ALA A 218 -7.46 3.92 -13.55
C ALA A 218 -7.26 5.07 -12.55
N LEU A 219 -7.74 4.94 -11.31
CA LEU A 219 -7.50 5.90 -10.23
C LEU A 219 -6.02 6.01 -9.89
N ILE A 220 -5.27 4.91 -9.86
CA ILE A 220 -3.82 4.93 -9.68
C ILE A 220 -3.15 5.70 -10.83
N GLY A 221 -3.55 5.45 -12.08
CA GLY A 221 -3.07 6.18 -13.26
C GLY A 221 -3.34 7.69 -13.18
N MET A 222 -4.52 8.08 -12.71
CA MET A 222 -4.85 9.49 -12.42
C MET A 222 -3.94 10.09 -11.36
N GLY A 223 -3.61 9.35 -10.31
CA GLY A 223 -2.69 9.78 -9.27
C GLY A 223 -1.27 10.01 -9.78
N LEU A 224 -0.76 9.12 -10.61
CA LEU A 224 0.52 9.29 -11.28
C LEU A 224 0.54 10.51 -12.21
N ARG A 225 -0.58 10.78 -12.91
CA ARG A 225 -0.73 11.97 -13.74
C ARG A 225 -0.72 13.27 -12.93
N ALA A 226 -1.38 13.28 -11.76
CA ALA A 226 -1.45 14.46 -10.90
C ALA A 226 -0.06 14.93 -10.42
N ILE A 227 0.89 14.01 -10.21
CA ILE A 227 2.26 14.38 -9.86
C ILE A 227 2.96 15.08 -11.02
N MET A 228 2.75 14.62 -12.26
CA MET A 228 3.38 15.20 -13.43
C MET A 228 2.91 16.63 -13.72
N THR A 229 1.66 16.96 -13.39
CA THR A 229 1.15 18.33 -13.53
C THR A 229 1.75 19.25 -12.48
N ARG A 230 1.88 18.77 -11.24
CA ARG A 230 2.44 19.54 -10.13
C ARG A 230 3.92 19.93 -10.35
N ASP A 231 4.72 19.02 -10.89
CA ASP A 231 6.15 19.26 -11.19
C ASP A 231 6.37 20.32 -12.29
N LYS A 232 5.34 20.58 -13.13
CA LYS A 232 5.36 21.63 -14.16
C LYS A 232 5.00 23.00 -13.63
N ASP A 233 4.17 23.07 -12.60
CA ASP A 233 3.73 24.34 -12.01
C ASP A 233 4.81 24.89 -11.06
N ASP A 234 5.72 24.02 -10.55
CA ASP A 234 6.83 24.39 -9.66
C ASP A 234 8.15 24.69 -10.44
N ALA A 235 8.19 24.53 -11.77
CA ALA A 235 9.37 24.73 -12.64
C ALA A 235 9.29 26.04 -13.44
#